data_7f110ec85c4473662bbf6e3e8dfd808c
#
_entry.id   7f110ec85c4473662bbf6e3e8dfd808c
#
_cell.length_a   1.000
_cell.length_b   1.000
_cell.length_c   1.000
_cell.angle_alpha   90.00
_cell.angle_beta   90.00
_cell.angle_gamma   90.00
#
_symmetry.space_group_name_H-M   'P 1'
#
loop_
_entity.id
_entity.type
_entity.pdbx_description
1 polymer ?
#
loop_
_entity_poly.entity_id
_entity_poly.type
_entity_poly.pdbx_seq_one_letter_code
_entity_poly.pdbx_strand_id
1 'polypeptide(L)'
;MTKKTSLKGKKAALLRLGSYLFRHKLYVITAFALMLASNLLALLGPSLSAKAINAINLGVGKVDMDTVTKNVILMVIVYAASALMSFLLAALLVKLGQKITYTLRKEVFDHLLTLPAGYFDTHQTGDIVSHISYDIDTVNASLSHDLLQICASVVTVAGSLGYMLSISPVLIGVFAVTVPISILFTRYKTKRTRPLFKRRSAKLGELNGYAEEMLSGQRTIRIYGREADVCNRFDDRNAQSCDAYYEADYHGAIIGPGVNFINNLSVSLVTLIGGIFFMLSLTGTLPPASIMFLNLGDLSAFVQYSRKFAGPINEFANILADLQSALAAADRIFGILDTAPETEDSENAVTLTNVKGDVEIQNVTFGYDEEKSVIKDMTVSVPAGSVTAIVGPTGAGKTTLINLLMRFYDVNEGSIAVDGRDIRDYTRDSLRKAYTMVLQETWLFGGTIAENIAYGKDDATREQIEHAAKQAHIDGFINTLPDGYDTVITDNGVSISKGQKQLITIARAFLADAPMLILDEATSNVDSRTEKNIQSAMRSLMEGRTCFVIAHRLSTIKEADNILVMRDGRITEQGTHDSLMEQGGFYASLYNSQFDTAE
;
A
#
# COMPACT_ATOMS: atom_id res chain seq x y z
N MET A 1 14.91 -0.86 -10.83
CA MET A 1 16.22 -1.23 -10.21
C MET A 1 16.03 -1.38 -8.71
N THR A 2 15.90 -2.60 -8.18
CA THR A 2 15.78 -2.86 -6.73
C THR A 2 17.13 -2.60 -6.05
N LYS A 3 17.30 -1.42 -5.44
CA LYS A 3 18.41 -1.16 -4.52
C LYS A 3 18.42 -2.26 -3.46
N LYS A 4 19.49 -3.06 -3.40
CA LYS A 4 19.75 -3.97 -2.27
C LYS A 4 19.73 -3.10 -1.00
N THR A 5 18.66 -3.20 -0.21
CA THR A 5 18.59 -2.57 1.11
C THR A 5 19.79 -3.01 1.93
N SER A 6 20.61 -2.07 2.32
CA SER A 6 21.81 -2.35 3.11
C SER A 6 21.38 -2.94 4.46
N LEU A 7 22.21 -3.79 5.08
CA LEU A 7 21.99 -4.32 6.45
C LEU A 7 21.68 -3.22 7.47
N LYS A 8 22.17 -1.98 7.24
CA LYS A 8 21.87 -0.80 8.06
C LYS A 8 20.41 -0.35 7.92
N GLY A 9 19.82 -0.39 6.72
CA GLY A 9 18.41 -0.04 6.49
C GLY A 9 17.45 -0.99 7.20
N LYS A 10 17.69 -2.31 7.11
CA LYS A 10 16.85 -3.31 7.80
C LYS A 10 16.86 -3.18 9.32
N LYS A 11 18.01 -2.82 9.90
CA LYS A 11 18.11 -2.57 11.35
C LYS A 11 17.36 -1.30 11.74
N ALA A 12 17.42 -0.25 10.92
CA ALA A 12 16.67 0.97 11.15
C ALA A 12 15.16 0.75 11.06
N ALA A 13 14.68 0.00 10.05
CA ALA A 13 13.28 -0.38 9.91
C ALA A 13 12.79 -1.19 11.12
N LEU A 14 13.57 -2.18 11.59
CA LEU A 14 13.23 -2.97 12.78
C LEU A 14 13.13 -2.11 14.05
N LEU A 15 14.06 -1.18 14.25
CA LEU A 15 14.03 -0.27 15.40
C LEU A 15 12.83 0.67 15.35
N ARG A 16 12.50 1.18 14.15
CA ARG A 16 11.34 2.05 13.96
C ARG A 16 10.03 1.29 14.18
N LEU A 17 9.91 0.06 13.67
CA LEU A 17 8.79 -0.84 13.96
C LEU A 17 8.67 -1.12 15.47
N GLY A 18 9.79 -1.37 16.16
CA GLY A 18 9.82 -1.51 17.60
C GLY A 18 9.25 -0.28 18.32
N SER A 19 9.47 0.93 17.81
CA SER A 19 8.93 2.14 18.42
C SER A 19 7.40 2.18 18.41
N TYR A 20 6.74 1.66 17.38
CA TYR A 20 5.27 1.54 17.34
C TYR A 20 4.74 0.58 18.41
N LEU A 21 5.43 -0.55 18.64
CA LEU A 21 5.11 -1.46 19.75
C LEU A 21 5.29 -0.76 21.11
N PHE A 22 6.40 -0.04 21.30
CA PHE A 22 6.70 0.63 22.57
C PHE A 22 5.80 1.84 22.85
N ARG A 23 5.11 2.41 21.86
CA ARG A 23 4.02 3.38 22.11
C ARG A 23 2.89 2.78 22.95
N HIS A 24 2.70 1.45 22.91
CA HIS A 24 1.68 0.71 23.66
C HIS A 24 2.29 -0.19 24.74
N LYS A 25 3.21 0.35 25.56
CA LYS A 25 4.02 -0.36 26.57
C LYS A 25 3.21 -1.32 27.44
N LEU A 26 2.05 -0.88 27.93
CA LEU A 26 1.22 -1.69 28.82
C LEU A 26 0.70 -2.96 28.13
N TYR A 27 0.24 -2.84 26.87
CA TYR A 27 -0.21 -4.01 26.08
C TYR A 27 0.94 -4.99 25.83
N VAL A 28 2.13 -4.49 25.50
CA VAL A 28 3.31 -5.34 25.24
C VAL A 28 3.76 -6.06 26.50
N ILE A 29 3.85 -5.36 27.64
CA ILE A 29 4.26 -5.96 28.92
C ILE A 29 3.24 -7.00 29.36
N THR A 30 1.93 -6.71 29.26
CA THR A 30 0.86 -7.65 29.63
C THR A 30 0.85 -8.87 28.69
N ALA A 31 1.06 -8.67 27.39
CA ALA A 31 1.17 -9.78 26.42
C ALA A 31 2.37 -10.68 26.75
N PHE A 32 3.52 -10.08 27.03
CA PHE A 32 4.71 -10.85 27.42
C PHE A 32 4.51 -11.62 28.72
N ALA A 33 3.89 -11.03 29.74
CA ALA A 33 3.58 -11.69 31.00
C ALA A 33 2.60 -12.86 30.81
N LEU A 34 1.52 -12.67 30.02
CA LEU A 34 0.55 -13.72 29.71
C LEU A 34 1.19 -14.85 28.90
N MET A 35 2.03 -14.53 27.92
CA MET A 35 2.79 -15.50 27.12
C MET A 35 3.71 -16.34 28.02
N LEU A 36 4.48 -15.68 28.89
CA LEU A 36 5.41 -16.36 29.80
C LEU A 36 4.65 -17.28 30.77
N ALA A 37 3.59 -16.77 31.40
CA ALA A 37 2.78 -17.53 32.34
C ALA A 37 2.10 -18.74 31.65
N SER A 38 1.49 -18.54 30.49
CA SER A 38 0.86 -19.62 29.73
C SER A 38 1.84 -20.71 29.36
N ASN A 39 3.04 -20.35 28.83
CA ASN A 39 4.06 -21.33 28.44
C ASN A 39 4.66 -22.06 29.65
N LEU A 40 4.93 -21.37 30.76
CA LEU A 40 5.44 -22.00 31.98
C LEU A 40 4.43 -22.99 32.57
N LEU A 41 3.14 -22.62 32.61
CA LEU A 41 2.08 -23.52 33.03
C LEU A 41 2.00 -24.76 32.10
N ALA A 42 2.04 -24.56 30.79
CA ALA A 42 2.02 -25.66 29.83
C ALA A 42 3.21 -26.63 29.97
N LEU A 43 4.36 -26.15 30.46
CA LEU A 43 5.54 -26.97 30.73
C LEU A 43 5.43 -27.81 32.01
N LEU A 44 4.53 -27.47 32.95
CA LEU A 44 4.30 -28.27 34.14
C LEU A 44 3.51 -29.55 33.88
N GLY A 45 2.69 -29.58 32.81
CA GLY A 45 1.83 -30.70 32.47
C GLY A 45 2.54 -32.05 32.38
N PRO A 46 3.63 -32.18 31.58
CA PRO A 46 4.37 -33.45 31.48
C PRO A 46 4.97 -33.91 32.80
N SER A 47 5.43 -32.98 33.68
CA SER A 47 5.96 -33.32 35.01
C SER A 47 4.86 -33.87 35.94
N LEU A 48 3.65 -33.29 35.90
CA LEU A 48 2.50 -33.79 36.67
C LEU A 48 2.04 -35.15 36.13
N SER A 49 2.05 -35.33 34.80
CA SER A 49 1.78 -36.63 34.17
C SER A 49 2.77 -37.71 34.63
N ALA A 50 4.07 -37.36 34.70
CA ALA A 50 5.10 -38.27 35.22
C ALA A 50 4.81 -38.73 36.66
N LYS A 51 4.45 -37.79 37.55
CA LYS A 51 4.11 -38.07 38.95
C LYS A 51 2.87 -38.99 39.06
N ALA A 52 1.86 -38.76 38.25
CA ALA A 52 0.66 -39.61 38.21
C ALA A 52 1.00 -41.02 37.72
N ILE A 53 1.81 -41.17 36.65
CA ILE A 53 2.23 -42.46 36.11
C ILE A 53 3.15 -43.19 37.12
N ASN A 54 4.07 -42.51 37.78
CA ASN A 54 4.94 -43.11 38.77
C ASN A 54 4.20 -43.60 40.05
N ALA A 55 3.00 -43.01 40.36
CA ALA A 55 2.12 -43.48 41.44
C ALA A 55 1.35 -44.78 41.10
N ILE A 56 1.41 -45.22 39.83
CA ILE A 56 0.85 -46.50 39.40
C ILE A 56 1.90 -47.56 39.58
N ASN A 57 1.94 -48.19 40.73
CA ASN A 57 2.87 -49.29 41.01
C ASN A 57 2.48 -50.59 40.27
N LEU A 58 3.49 -51.38 39.90
CA LEU A 58 3.26 -52.69 39.29
C LEU A 58 2.60 -53.66 40.27
N GLY A 59 1.39 -54.08 39.97
CA GLY A 59 0.65 -55.10 40.71
C GLY A 59 -0.79 -54.65 41.11
N VAL A 60 -1.66 -55.63 41.22
CA VAL A 60 -3.05 -55.41 41.59
C VAL A 60 -3.17 -54.90 43.03
N GLY A 61 -3.85 -53.79 43.25
CA GLY A 61 -4.08 -53.17 44.56
C GLY A 61 -2.94 -52.30 45.09
N LYS A 62 -1.87 -52.03 44.32
CA LYS A 62 -0.74 -51.20 44.71
C LYS A 62 -0.73 -49.80 44.12
N VAL A 63 -1.82 -49.38 43.50
CA VAL A 63 -1.94 -48.03 42.90
C VAL A 63 -2.29 -47.00 44.00
N ASP A 64 -1.46 -45.97 44.13
CA ASP A 64 -1.78 -44.80 44.98
C ASP A 64 -2.79 -43.89 44.26
N MET A 65 -4.09 -44.20 44.39
CA MET A 65 -5.18 -43.47 43.74
C MET A 65 -5.27 -42.03 44.22
N ASP A 66 -4.86 -41.70 45.43
CA ASP A 66 -4.91 -40.33 45.97
C ASP A 66 -3.87 -39.46 45.27
N THR A 67 -2.66 -39.95 45.12
CA THR A 67 -1.60 -39.25 44.35
C THR A 67 -1.94 -39.14 42.87
N VAL A 68 -2.50 -40.17 42.25
CA VAL A 68 -2.95 -40.12 40.85
C VAL A 68 -4.03 -39.06 40.68
N THR A 69 -5.11 -39.12 41.48
CA THR A 69 -6.24 -38.20 41.39
C THR A 69 -5.80 -36.75 41.62
N LYS A 70 -4.98 -36.50 42.65
CA LYS A 70 -4.44 -35.19 42.96
C LYS A 70 -3.64 -34.59 41.76
N ASN A 71 -2.72 -35.37 41.15
CA ASN A 71 -1.92 -34.90 40.04
C ASN A 71 -2.74 -34.69 38.76
N VAL A 72 -3.73 -35.55 38.50
CA VAL A 72 -4.66 -35.40 37.37
C VAL A 72 -5.51 -34.12 37.52
N ILE A 73 -6.12 -33.90 38.70
CA ILE A 73 -6.88 -32.66 38.96
C ILE A 73 -5.97 -31.43 38.79
N LEU A 74 -4.75 -31.45 39.36
CA LEU A 74 -3.82 -30.37 39.22
C LEU A 74 -3.42 -30.12 37.76
N MET A 75 -3.24 -31.18 36.98
CA MET A 75 -2.92 -31.11 35.54
C MET A 75 -4.08 -30.45 34.77
N VAL A 76 -5.35 -30.81 35.07
CA VAL A 76 -6.52 -30.16 34.46
C VAL A 76 -6.58 -28.68 34.78
N ILE A 77 -6.35 -28.30 36.06
CA ILE A 77 -6.33 -26.90 36.49
C ILE A 77 -5.22 -26.12 35.76
N VAL A 78 -4.02 -26.66 35.69
CA VAL A 78 -2.87 -26.04 35.04
C VAL A 78 -3.10 -25.84 33.54
N TYR A 79 -3.63 -26.86 32.84
CA TYR A 79 -3.96 -26.71 31.41
C TYR A 79 -5.13 -25.76 31.18
N ALA A 80 -6.17 -25.76 32.01
CA ALA A 80 -7.26 -24.81 31.93
C ALA A 80 -6.78 -23.36 32.14
N ALA A 81 -5.92 -23.13 33.15
CA ALA A 81 -5.30 -21.83 33.38
C ALA A 81 -4.40 -21.39 32.21
N SER A 82 -3.56 -22.30 31.68
CA SER A 82 -2.73 -22.03 30.50
C SER A 82 -3.58 -21.68 29.28
N ALA A 83 -4.68 -22.41 29.03
CA ALA A 83 -5.60 -22.15 27.94
C ALA A 83 -6.29 -20.78 28.07
N LEU A 84 -6.74 -20.44 29.30
CA LEU A 84 -7.33 -19.13 29.59
C LEU A 84 -6.33 -17.99 29.33
N MET A 85 -5.10 -18.13 29.79
CA MET A 85 -4.05 -17.13 29.57
C MET A 85 -3.70 -16.99 28.08
N SER A 86 -3.65 -18.10 27.33
CA SER A 86 -3.46 -18.09 25.88
C SER A 86 -4.60 -17.39 25.17
N PHE A 87 -5.85 -17.61 25.59
CA PHE A 87 -7.01 -16.91 25.06
C PHE A 87 -6.95 -15.41 25.31
N LEU A 88 -6.63 -15.01 26.57
CA LEU A 88 -6.47 -13.60 26.92
C LEU A 88 -5.34 -12.94 26.12
N LEU A 89 -4.23 -13.65 25.94
CA LEU A 89 -3.13 -13.21 25.09
C LEU A 89 -3.59 -12.98 23.64
N ALA A 90 -4.28 -13.93 23.03
CA ALA A 90 -4.77 -13.80 21.67
C ALA A 90 -5.72 -12.60 21.53
N ALA A 91 -6.68 -12.42 22.44
CA ALA A 91 -7.60 -11.29 22.44
C ALA A 91 -6.85 -9.94 22.60
N LEU A 92 -5.82 -9.90 23.43
CA LEU A 92 -5.00 -8.70 23.64
C LEU A 92 -4.16 -8.37 22.40
N LEU A 93 -3.60 -9.39 21.72
CA LEU A 93 -2.84 -9.21 20.49
C LEU A 93 -3.69 -8.66 19.34
N VAL A 94 -4.92 -9.13 19.20
CA VAL A 94 -5.87 -8.59 18.21
C VAL A 94 -6.12 -7.10 18.46
N LYS A 95 -6.35 -6.71 19.72
CA LYS A 95 -6.55 -5.30 20.09
C LYS A 95 -5.29 -4.44 19.85
N LEU A 96 -4.12 -4.98 20.16
CA LEU A 96 -2.84 -4.30 19.90
C LEU A 96 -2.63 -4.11 18.39
N GLY A 97 -2.86 -5.17 17.61
CA GLY A 97 -2.76 -5.13 16.16
C GLY A 97 -3.69 -4.09 15.54
N GLN A 98 -4.97 -4.05 15.96
CA GLN A 98 -5.91 -3.02 15.50
C GLN A 98 -5.40 -1.58 15.76
N LYS A 99 -4.84 -1.32 16.95
CA LYS A 99 -4.30 0.00 17.29
C LYS A 99 -3.09 0.37 16.43
N ILE A 100 -2.17 -0.57 16.19
CA ILE A 100 -0.99 -0.35 15.36
C ILE A 100 -1.42 -0.08 13.91
N THR A 101 -2.30 -0.93 13.35
CA THR A 101 -2.83 -0.77 11.99
C THR A 101 -3.53 0.58 11.81
N TYR A 102 -4.40 0.96 12.76
CA TYR A 102 -5.09 2.25 12.71
C TYR A 102 -4.08 3.42 12.71
N THR A 103 -3.09 3.37 13.60
CA THR A 103 -2.09 4.44 13.72
C THR A 103 -1.25 4.56 12.45
N LEU A 104 -0.76 3.42 11.92
CA LEU A 104 0.04 3.40 10.69
C LEU A 104 -0.77 3.89 9.48
N ARG A 105 -2.00 3.41 9.31
CA ARG A 105 -2.86 3.85 8.19
C ARG A 105 -3.14 5.34 8.26
N LYS A 106 -3.43 5.85 9.45
CA LYS A 106 -3.66 7.28 9.65
C LYS A 106 -2.39 8.10 9.35
N GLU A 107 -1.25 7.73 9.93
CA GLU A 107 0.02 8.45 9.73
C GLU A 107 0.42 8.46 8.23
N VAL A 108 0.26 7.33 7.53
CA VAL A 108 0.56 7.25 6.10
C VAL A 108 -0.41 8.10 5.28
N PHE A 109 -1.71 8.03 5.57
CA PHE A 109 -2.71 8.79 4.84
C PHE A 109 -2.56 10.31 5.07
N ASP A 110 -2.40 10.72 6.33
CA ASP A 110 -2.18 12.13 6.68
C ASP A 110 -0.92 12.67 5.99
N HIS A 111 0.15 11.85 5.94
CA HIS A 111 1.40 12.24 5.27
C HIS A 111 1.25 12.32 3.74
N LEU A 112 0.52 11.39 3.12
CA LEU A 112 0.25 11.43 1.67
C LEU A 112 -0.42 12.74 1.24
N LEU A 113 -1.31 13.29 2.08
CA LEU A 113 -1.96 14.57 1.80
C LEU A 113 -1.01 15.78 1.85
N THR A 114 0.17 15.62 2.45
CA THR A 114 1.21 16.66 2.50
C THR A 114 2.26 16.54 1.39
N LEU A 115 2.22 15.45 0.59
CA LEU A 115 3.21 15.23 -0.45
C LEU A 115 2.95 16.12 -1.68
N PRO A 116 4.03 16.53 -2.39
CA PRO A 116 3.91 17.32 -3.61
C PRO A 116 3.22 16.53 -4.73
N ALA A 117 2.55 17.23 -5.65
CA ALA A 117 1.88 16.64 -6.81
C ALA A 117 2.79 15.70 -7.62
N GLY A 118 4.08 16.05 -7.75
CA GLY A 118 5.07 15.24 -8.44
C GLY A 118 5.28 13.83 -7.87
N TYR A 119 4.95 13.60 -6.60
CA TYR A 119 4.95 12.26 -6.05
C TYR A 119 3.90 11.37 -6.73
N PHE A 120 2.68 11.90 -6.91
CA PHE A 120 1.57 11.19 -7.53
C PHE A 120 1.74 11.01 -9.04
N ASP A 121 2.48 11.92 -9.71
CA ASP A 121 2.82 11.81 -11.13
C ASP A 121 3.79 10.65 -11.41
N THR A 122 4.61 10.28 -10.41
CA THR A 122 5.64 9.24 -10.53
C THR A 122 5.25 7.89 -9.92
N HIS A 123 4.18 7.83 -9.12
CA HIS A 123 3.73 6.62 -8.42
C HIS A 123 2.29 6.27 -8.80
N GLN A 124 2.05 5.00 -9.13
CA GLN A 124 0.69 4.54 -9.46
C GLN A 124 -0.20 4.51 -8.22
N THR A 125 -1.42 5.01 -8.33
CA THR A 125 -2.40 5.01 -7.22
C THR A 125 -2.65 3.61 -6.66
N GLY A 126 -2.66 2.57 -7.53
CA GLY A 126 -2.81 1.18 -7.11
C GLY A 126 -1.70 0.69 -6.17
N ASP A 127 -0.45 1.09 -6.43
CA ASP A 127 0.68 0.76 -5.56
C ASP A 127 0.55 1.45 -4.20
N ILE A 128 0.17 2.73 -4.17
CA ILE A 128 -0.05 3.49 -2.94
C ILE A 128 -1.14 2.83 -2.09
N VAL A 129 -2.28 2.47 -2.69
CA VAL A 129 -3.38 1.77 -2.00
C VAL A 129 -2.93 0.41 -1.49
N SER A 130 -2.11 -0.34 -2.26
CA SER A 130 -1.53 -1.61 -1.83
C SER A 130 -0.62 -1.44 -0.61
N HIS A 131 0.16 -0.36 -0.53
CA HIS A 131 0.99 -0.08 0.65
C HIS A 131 0.16 0.23 1.90
N ILE A 132 -0.94 0.99 1.77
CA ILE A 132 -1.84 1.31 2.89
C ILE A 132 -2.62 0.07 3.38
N SER A 133 -2.99 -0.83 2.49
CA SER A 133 -3.78 -2.02 2.83
C SER A 133 -2.88 -3.22 3.13
N TYR A 134 -2.26 -3.81 2.11
CA TYR A 134 -1.55 -5.08 2.21
C TYR A 134 -0.25 -5.01 3.02
N ASP A 135 0.59 -3.98 2.78
CA ASP A 135 1.88 -3.89 3.46
C ASP A 135 1.71 -3.61 4.95
N ILE A 136 0.76 -2.75 5.34
CA ILE A 136 0.47 -2.47 6.76
C ILE A 136 -0.06 -3.73 7.45
N ASP A 137 -0.91 -4.53 6.80
CA ASP A 137 -1.42 -5.78 7.37
C ASP A 137 -0.30 -6.82 7.51
N THR A 138 0.64 -6.90 6.57
CA THR A 138 1.83 -7.75 6.65
C THR A 138 2.73 -7.36 7.82
N VAL A 139 2.97 -6.07 8.00
CA VAL A 139 3.73 -5.54 9.15
C VAL A 139 3.02 -5.85 10.47
N ASN A 140 1.70 -5.64 10.54
CA ASN A 140 0.93 -5.92 11.74
C ASN A 140 0.94 -7.39 12.13
N ALA A 141 0.76 -8.31 11.18
CA ALA A 141 0.81 -9.75 11.42
C ALA A 141 2.16 -10.14 12.06
N SER A 142 3.27 -9.67 11.51
CA SER A 142 4.60 -9.97 12.03
C SER A 142 4.88 -9.33 13.40
N LEU A 143 4.48 -8.08 13.61
CA LEU A 143 4.66 -7.40 14.89
C LEU A 143 3.83 -8.00 16.02
N SER A 144 2.58 -8.36 15.73
CA SER A 144 1.63 -8.82 16.75
C SER A 144 1.77 -10.31 17.05
N HIS A 145 2.20 -11.13 16.06
CA HIS A 145 2.23 -12.57 16.19
C HIS A 145 3.66 -13.12 16.22
N ASP A 146 4.51 -12.80 15.21
CA ASP A 146 5.78 -13.51 15.01
C ASP A 146 6.80 -13.21 16.10
N LEU A 147 6.89 -11.94 16.55
CA LEU A 147 7.83 -11.56 17.61
C LEU A 147 7.52 -12.28 18.94
N LEU A 148 6.23 -12.37 19.29
CA LEU A 148 5.83 -13.07 20.51
C LEU A 148 5.97 -14.58 20.36
N GLN A 149 5.73 -15.14 19.18
CA GLN A 149 5.97 -16.56 18.86
C GLN A 149 7.45 -16.91 18.99
N ILE A 150 8.37 -16.04 18.56
CA ILE A 150 9.82 -16.24 18.79
C ILE A 150 10.12 -16.31 20.28
N CYS A 151 9.61 -15.37 21.08
CA CYS A 151 9.79 -15.36 22.53
C CYS A 151 9.21 -16.62 23.19
N ALA A 152 7.99 -17.02 22.81
CA ALA A 152 7.33 -18.23 23.29
C ALA A 152 8.13 -19.49 22.92
N SER A 153 8.66 -19.56 21.71
CA SER A 153 9.50 -20.65 21.24
C SER A 153 10.79 -20.77 22.04
N VAL A 154 11.45 -19.65 22.32
CA VAL A 154 12.67 -19.63 23.16
C VAL A 154 12.37 -20.13 24.57
N VAL A 155 11.27 -19.66 25.19
CA VAL A 155 10.85 -20.11 26.55
C VAL A 155 10.52 -21.61 26.54
N THR A 156 9.78 -22.08 25.53
CA THR A 156 9.39 -23.48 25.41
C THR A 156 10.59 -24.40 25.18
N VAL A 157 11.53 -24.01 24.30
CA VAL A 157 12.76 -24.76 24.04
C VAL A 157 13.66 -24.81 25.27
N ALA A 158 13.92 -23.63 25.89
CA ALA A 158 14.77 -23.55 27.07
C ALA A 158 14.17 -24.31 28.25
N GLY A 159 12.85 -24.16 28.49
CA GLY A 159 12.15 -24.85 29.57
C GLY A 159 12.09 -26.36 29.35
N SER A 160 11.77 -26.81 28.13
CA SER A 160 11.77 -28.24 27.80
C SER A 160 13.17 -28.86 27.96
N LEU A 161 14.21 -28.16 27.49
CA LEU A 161 15.61 -28.62 27.67
C LEU A 161 16.00 -28.69 29.15
N GLY A 162 15.60 -27.69 29.96
CA GLY A 162 15.84 -27.70 31.41
C GLY A 162 15.19 -28.89 32.09
N TYR A 163 13.94 -29.22 31.79
CA TYR A 163 13.27 -30.40 32.31
C TYR A 163 13.92 -31.71 31.80
N MET A 164 14.29 -31.78 30.53
CA MET A 164 14.98 -32.96 29.95
C MET A 164 16.34 -33.21 30.63
N LEU A 165 17.11 -32.13 30.89
CA LEU A 165 18.38 -32.21 31.65
C LEU A 165 18.16 -32.73 33.08
N SER A 166 17.08 -32.31 33.73
CA SER A 166 16.78 -32.78 35.09
C SER A 166 16.32 -34.23 35.17
N ILE A 167 15.77 -34.80 34.06
CA ILE A 167 15.31 -36.18 33.99
C ILE A 167 16.46 -37.12 33.60
N SER A 168 17.10 -36.91 32.45
CA SER A 168 18.22 -37.73 32.00
C SER A 168 19.08 -36.96 31.01
N PRO A 169 20.27 -36.47 31.42
CA PRO A 169 21.23 -35.82 30.53
C PRO A 169 21.70 -36.72 29.38
N VAL A 170 21.76 -38.03 29.59
CA VAL A 170 22.25 -39.00 28.59
C VAL A 170 21.30 -39.07 27.39
N LEU A 171 20.00 -39.06 27.61
CA LEU A 171 19.00 -39.09 26.53
C LEU A 171 19.02 -37.83 25.65
N ILE A 172 19.55 -36.72 26.13
CA ILE A 172 19.73 -35.50 25.33
C ILE A 172 20.75 -35.71 24.21
N GLY A 173 21.69 -36.65 24.39
CA GLY A 173 22.65 -37.05 23.35
C GLY A 173 21.98 -37.43 22.02
N VAL A 174 20.75 -37.97 22.05
CA VAL A 174 19.98 -38.27 20.84
C VAL A 174 19.69 -36.96 20.06
N PHE A 175 19.29 -35.88 20.76
CA PHE A 175 19.02 -34.60 20.12
C PHE A 175 20.27 -33.88 19.66
N ALA A 176 21.41 -34.09 20.35
CA ALA A 176 22.70 -33.56 19.92
C ALA A 176 23.12 -34.10 18.54
N VAL A 177 22.58 -35.25 18.13
CA VAL A 177 22.84 -35.86 16.79
C VAL A 177 21.68 -35.50 15.83
N THR A 178 20.43 -35.67 16.25
CA THR A 178 19.29 -35.57 15.33
C THR A 178 18.93 -34.13 14.96
N VAL A 179 19.12 -33.15 15.86
CA VAL A 179 18.87 -31.73 15.56
C VAL A 179 19.82 -31.18 14.47
N PRO A 180 21.15 -31.38 14.55
CA PRO A 180 22.03 -31.01 13.44
C PRO A 180 21.68 -31.70 12.13
N ILE A 181 21.27 -32.96 12.14
CA ILE A 181 20.83 -33.70 10.94
C ILE A 181 19.57 -33.00 10.35
N SER A 182 18.58 -32.65 11.19
CA SER A 182 17.38 -31.95 10.77
C SER A 182 17.71 -30.58 10.15
N ILE A 183 18.59 -29.81 10.78
CA ILE A 183 19.04 -28.49 10.27
C ILE A 183 19.76 -28.65 8.92
N LEU A 184 20.68 -29.60 8.80
CA LEU A 184 21.40 -29.86 7.56
C LEU A 184 20.47 -30.31 6.43
N PHE A 185 19.53 -31.21 6.72
CA PHE A 185 18.48 -31.63 5.79
C PHE A 185 17.64 -30.47 5.30
N THR A 186 17.10 -29.66 6.22
CA THR A 186 16.31 -28.48 5.90
C THR A 186 17.11 -27.49 5.05
N ARG A 187 18.34 -27.18 5.45
CA ARG A 187 19.21 -26.25 4.70
C ARG A 187 19.53 -26.76 3.30
N TYR A 188 19.81 -28.04 3.15
CA TYR A 188 20.08 -28.67 1.86
C TYR A 188 18.86 -28.61 0.94
N LYS A 189 17.69 -29.01 1.44
CA LYS A 189 16.45 -28.99 0.69
C LYS A 189 16.03 -27.57 0.31
N THR A 190 16.02 -26.63 1.26
CA THR A 190 15.66 -25.23 1.02
C THR A 190 16.56 -24.58 -0.03
N LYS A 191 17.87 -24.87 -0.02
CA LYS A 191 18.80 -24.35 -1.04
C LYS A 191 18.41 -24.83 -2.45
N ARG A 192 17.91 -26.05 -2.59
CA ARG A 192 17.49 -26.63 -3.88
C ARG A 192 16.09 -26.16 -4.31
N THR A 193 15.17 -25.96 -3.38
CA THR A 193 13.80 -25.55 -3.71
C THR A 193 13.67 -24.05 -3.96
N ARG A 194 14.52 -23.22 -3.38
CA ARG A 194 14.48 -21.77 -3.54
C ARG A 194 14.47 -21.28 -5.00
N PRO A 195 15.30 -21.78 -5.93
CA PRO A 195 15.23 -21.39 -7.34
C PRO A 195 13.92 -21.82 -8.02
N LEU A 196 13.34 -22.97 -7.61
CA LEU A 196 12.07 -23.45 -8.14
C LEU A 196 10.91 -22.52 -7.74
N PHE A 197 10.85 -22.11 -6.48
CA PHE A 197 9.87 -21.11 -6.04
C PHE A 197 10.03 -19.76 -6.76
N LYS A 198 11.26 -19.34 -7.02
CA LYS A 198 11.52 -18.14 -7.81
C LYS A 198 10.99 -18.28 -9.25
N ARG A 199 11.21 -19.45 -9.89
CA ARG A 199 10.69 -19.77 -11.23
C ARG A 199 9.16 -19.78 -11.25
N ARG A 200 8.53 -20.40 -10.23
CA ARG A 200 7.07 -20.40 -10.03
C ARG A 200 6.51 -18.97 -9.99
N SER A 201 7.08 -18.10 -9.13
CA SER A 201 6.63 -16.71 -9.01
C SER A 201 6.81 -15.93 -10.33
N ALA A 202 7.90 -16.16 -11.07
CA ALA A 202 8.12 -15.52 -12.36
C ALA A 202 7.07 -15.98 -13.40
N LYS A 203 6.80 -17.30 -13.51
CA LYS A 203 5.82 -17.83 -14.45
C LYS A 203 4.39 -17.43 -14.12
N LEU A 204 4.04 -17.33 -12.84
CA LEU A 204 2.75 -16.79 -12.41
C LEU A 204 2.63 -15.29 -12.75
N GLY A 205 3.70 -14.52 -12.60
CA GLY A 205 3.74 -13.12 -13.01
C GLY A 205 3.55 -12.94 -14.52
N GLU A 206 4.21 -13.77 -15.35
CA GLU A 206 4.01 -13.78 -16.82
C GLU A 206 2.57 -14.11 -17.22
N LEU A 207 1.95 -15.09 -16.54
CA LEU A 207 0.55 -15.47 -16.77
C LEU A 207 -0.42 -14.34 -16.39
N ASN A 208 -0.24 -13.76 -15.21
CA ASN A 208 -1.10 -12.68 -14.74
C ASN A 208 -0.98 -11.43 -15.61
N GLY A 209 0.25 -11.03 -15.98
CA GLY A 209 0.44 -9.89 -16.90
C GLY A 209 -0.21 -10.12 -18.27
N TYR A 210 -0.12 -11.34 -18.80
CA TYR A 210 -0.83 -11.69 -20.03
C TYR A 210 -2.35 -11.63 -19.88
N ALA A 211 -2.89 -12.16 -18.78
CA ALA A 211 -4.32 -12.12 -18.51
C ALA A 211 -4.83 -10.68 -18.38
N GLU A 212 -4.11 -9.82 -17.67
CA GLU A 212 -4.43 -8.39 -17.50
C GLU A 212 -4.45 -7.66 -18.86
N GLU A 213 -3.42 -7.89 -19.70
CA GLU A 213 -3.33 -7.31 -21.04
C GLU A 213 -4.52 -7.75 -21.92
N MET A 214 -4.84 -9.04 -21.94
CA MET A 214 -5.94 -9.57 -22.75
C MET A 214 -7.32 -9.12 -22.24
N LEU A 215 -7.53 -9.04 -20.94
CA LEU A 215 -8.78 -8.55 -20.35
C LEU A 215 -8.97 -7.05 -20.64
N SER A 216 -7.92 -6.26 -20.54
CA SER A 216 -7.94 -4.84 -20.90
C SER A 216 -8.21 -4.63 -22.39
N GLY A 217 -7.66 -5.51 -23.25
CA GLY A 217 -7.85 -5.51 -24.70
C GLY A 217 -9.09 -6.26 -25.21
N GLN A 218 -10.01 -6.71 -24.32
CA GLN A 218 -11.11 -7.61 -24.67
C GLN A 218 -11.97 -7.13 -25.85
N ARG A 219 -12.27 -5.83 -25.92
CA ARG A 219 -13.05 -5.25 -27.04
C ARG A 219 -12.33 -5.44 -28.38
N THR A 220 -11.03 -5.20 -28.42
CA THR A 220 -10.19 -5.37 -29.61
C THR A 220 -10.14 -6.83 -30.03
N ILE A 221 -9.95 -7.76 -29.10
CA ILE A 221 -9.92 -9.19 -29.34
C ILE A 221 -11.22 -9.65 -30.02
N ARG A 222 -12.38 -9.20 -29.51
CA ARG A 222 -13.70 -9.52 -30.06
C ARG A 222 -13.93 -8.94 -31.47
N ILE A 223 -13.53 -7.68 -31.69
CA ILE A 223 -13.68 -7.03 -33.02
C ILE A 223 -12.90 -7.79 -34.11
N TYR A 224 -11.73 -8.32 -33.74
CA TYR A 224 -10.88 -9.06 -34.68
C TYR A 224 -11.12 -10.58 -34.66
N GLY A 225 -12.04 -11.11 -33.86
CA GLY A 225 -12.36 -12.55 -33.76
C GLY A 225 -11.15 -13.40 -33.35
N ARG A 226 -10.29 -12.89 -32.41
CA ARG A 226 -9.03 -13.54 -32.04
C ARG A 226 -9.11 -14.28 -30.70
N GLU A 227 -10.31 -14.59 -30.20
CA GLU A 227 -10.51 -15.25 -28.90
C GLU A 227 -9.79 -16.60 -28.83
N ALA A 228 -9.89 -17.42 -29.92
CA ALA A 228 -9.24 -18.72 -29.93
C ALA A 228 -7.71 -18.63 -29.84
N ASP A 229 -7.08 -17.66 -30.55
CA ASP A 229 -5.62 -17.44 -30.48
C ASP A 229 -5.19 -16.98 -29.10
N VAL A 230 -5.96 -16.09 -28.47
CA VAL A 230 -5.71 -15.62 -27.10
C VAL A 230 -5.84 -16.75 -26.09
N CYS A 231 -6.88 -17.59 -26.20
CA CYS A 231 -7.05 -18.76 -25.34
C CYS A 231 -5.90 -19.77 -25.49
N ASN A 232 -5.48 -20.09 -26.70
CA ASN A 232 -4.36 -20.99 -26.92
C ASN A 232 -3.06 -20.47 -26.29
N ARG A 233 -2.77 -19.18 -26.44
CA ARG A 233 -1.59 -18.55 -25.83
C ARG A 233 -1.69 -18.47 -24.30
N PHE A 234 -2.90 -18.34 -23.77
CA PHE A 234 -3.13 -18.41 -22.33
C PHE A 234 -2.88 -19.82 -21.81
N ASP A 235 -3.39 -20.85 -22.51
CA ASP A 235 -3.22 -22.25 -22.14
C ASP A 235 -1.74 -22.67 -22.13
N ASP A 236 -0.95 -22.23 -23.11
CA ASP A 236 0.51 -22.46 -23.14
C ASP A 236 1.20 -21.85 -21.92
N ARG A 237 0.87 -20.61 -21.54
CA ARG A 237 1.44 -19.94 -20.37
C ARG A 237 0.97 -20.57 -19.06
N ASN A 238 -0.31 -20.95 -19.02
CA ASN A 238 -0.90 -21.62 -17.87
C ASN A 238 -0.24 -22.99 -17.65
N ALA A 239 -0.02 -23.78 -18.71
CA ALA A 239 0.70 -25.04 -18.63
C ALA A 239 2.12 -24.84 -18.07
N GLN A 240 2.88 -23.86 -18.58
CA GLN A 240 4.21 -23.53 -18.05
C GLN A 240 4.19 -23.09 -16.56
N SER A 241 3.15 -22.34 -16.17
CA SER A 241 2.95 -21.93 -14.78
C SER A 241 2.60 -23.13 -13.89
N CYS A 242 1.73 -24.03 -14.37
CA CYS A 242 1.39 -25.27 -13.67
C CYS A 242 2.61 -26.19 -13.49
N ASP A 243 3.43 -26.35 -14.51
CA ASP A 243 4.67 -27.14 -14.43
C ASP A 243 5.64 -26.56 -13.39
N ALA A 244 5.83 -25.24 -13.43
CA ALA A 244 6.69 -24.56 -12.47
C ALA A 244 6.13 -24.63 -11.04
N TYR A 245 4.81 -24.58 -10.88
CA TYR A 245 4.11 -24.78 -9.61
C TYR A 245 4.34 -26.21 -9.10
N TYR A 246 4.09 -27.22 -9.95
CA TYR A 246 4.27 -28.63 -9.60
C TYR A 246 5.70 -28.92 -9.13
N GLU A 247 6.72 -28.49 -9.89
CA GLU A 247 8.13 -28.68 -9.51
C GLU A 247 8.45 -28.03 -8.15
N ALA A 248 8.01 -26.79 -7.94
CA ALA A 248 8.27 -26.07 -6.70
C ALA A 248 7.60 -26.75 -5.50
N ASP A 249 6.32 -27.08 -5.64
CA ASP A 249 5.54 -27.69 -4.56
C ASP A 249 5.95 -29.14 -4.29
N TYR A 250 6.21 -29.95 -5.32
CA TYR A 250 6.71 -31.31 -5.15
C TYR A 250 7.99 -31.35 -4.31
N HIS A 251 8.97 -30.52 -4.65
CA HIS A 251 10.21 -30.44 -3.90
C HIS A 251 10.06 -29.73 -2.54
N GLY A 252 9.17 -28.77 -2.44
CA GLY A 252 8.86 -28.04 -1.20
C GLY A 252 8.10 -28.90 -0.19
N ALA A 253 7.10 -29.64 -0.65
CA ALA A 253 6.27 -30.49 0.17
C ALA A 253 7.04 -31.62 0.90
N ILE A 254 8.21 -32.03 0.39
CA ILE A 254 9.06 -33.05 1.02
C ILE A 254 9.71 -32.54 2.33
N ILE A 255 9.88 -31.21 2.49
CA ILE A 255 10.61 -30.64 3.62
C ILE A 255 9.89 -30.95 4.94
N GLY A 256 8.59 -30.64 5.02
CA GLY A 256 7.79 -30.86 6.22
C GLY A 256 7.77 -32.32 6.68
N PRO A 257 7.33 -33.27 5.86
CA PRO A 257 7.35 -34.70 6.18
C PRO A 257 8.76 -35.23 6.50
N GLY A 258 9.79 -34.75 5.81
CA GLY A 258 11.19 -35.16 6.09
C GLY A 258 11.66 -34.72 7.47
N VAL A 259 11.36 -33.50 7.88
CA VAL A 259 11.67 -33.02 9.24
C VAL A 259 10.86 -33.75 10.28
N ASN A 260 9.56 -33.99 10.03
CA ASN A 260 8.70 -34.76 10.91
C ASN A 260 9.19 -36.21 11.07
N PHE A 261 9.69 -36.81 10.00
CA PHE A 261 10.31 -38.15 10.06
C PHE A 261 11.55 -38.15 11.00
N ILE A 262 12.46 -37.17 10.86
CA ILE A 262 13.65 -37.06 11.74
C ILE A 262 13.21 -36.86 13.20
N ASN A 263 12.18 -36.02 13.46
CA ASN A 263 11.68 -35.80 14.81
C ASN A 263 11.03 -37.05 15.41
N ASN A 264 10.22 -37.76 14.64
CA ASN A 264 9.62 -39.02 15.10
C ASN A 264 10.69 -40.10 15.32
N LEU A 265 11.72 -40.14 14.47
CA LEU A 265 12.89 -41.03 14.68
C LEU A 265 13.63 -40.68 15.98
N SER A 266 13.81 -39.38 16.27
CA SER A 266 14.39 -38.92 17.54
C SER A 266 13.58 -39.39 18.74
N VAL A 267 12.25 -39.23 18.70
CA VAL A 267 11.35 -39.69 19.76
C VAL A 267 11.38 -41.20 19.90
N SER A 268 11.44 -41.95 18.78
CA SER A 268 11.55 -43.41 18.78
C SER A 268 12.86 -43.90 19.40
N LEU A 269 13.99 -43.25 19.05
CA LEU A 269 15.29 -43.54 19.64
C LEU A 269 15.33 -43.25 21.15
N VAL A 270 14.75 -42.11 21.57
CA VAL A 270 14.60 -41.76 22.99
C VAL A 270 13.75 -42.80 23.71
N THR A 271 12.64 -43.26 23.12
CA THR A 271 11.78 -44.29 23.71
C THR A 271 12.49 -45.62 23.81
N LEU A 272 13.26 -46.03 22.78
CA LEU A 272 14.01 -47.27 22.78
C LEU A 272 15.12 -47.26 23.85
N ILE A 273 15.99 -46.22 23.82
CA ILE A 273 17.13 -46.11 24.76
C ILE A 273 16.63 -45.90 26.18
N GLY A 274 15.60 -45.00 26.36
CA GLY A 274 14.96 -44.76 27.65
C GLY A 274 14.24 -46.01 28.18
N GLY A 275 13.61 -46.81 27.32
CA GLY A 275 13.03 -48.09 27.67
C GLY A 275 14.07 -49.09 28.18
N ILE A 276 15.24 -49.14 27.54
CA ILE A 276 16.39 -49.96 28.02
C ILE A 276 16.82 -49.45 29.41
N PHE A 277 16.98 -48.15 29.62
CA PHE A 277 17.34 -47.58 30.92
C PHE A 277 16.32 -47.90 31.98
N PHE A 278 15.01 -47.78 31.64
CA PHE A 278 13.92 -48.17 32.52
C PHE A 278 13.98 -49.65 32.90
N MET A 279 14.17 -50.55 31.97
CA MET A 279 14.31 -51.99 32.24
C MET A 279 15.51 -52.28 33.15
N LEU A 280 16.66 -51.64 32.90
CA LEU A 280 17.85 -51.80 33.75
C LEU A 280 17.64 -51.19 35.15
N SER A 281 16.84 -50.12 35.27
CA SER A 281 16.42 -49.55 36.54
C SER A 281 15.49 -50.51 37.33
N LEU A 282 14.54 -51.13 36.61
CA LEU A 282 13.57 -52.09 37.18
C LEU A 282 14.24 -53.38 37.69
N THR A 283 15.25 -53.86 36.97
CA THR A 283 16.02 -55.07 37.39
C THR A 283 17.03 -54.79 38.50
N GLY A 284 17.15 -53.55 39.00
CA GLY A 284 18.11 -53.17 40.04
C GLY A 284 19.56 -53.11 39.57
N THR A 285 19.82 -53.21 38.25
CA THR A 285 21.15 -53.14 37.67
C THR A 285 21.71 -51.71 37.73
N LEU A 286 20.82 -50.69 37.65
CA LEU A 286 21.18 -49.29 37.80
C LEU A 286 20.81 -48.81 39.22
N PRO A 287 21.76 -48.26 39.98
CA PRO A 287 21.46 -47.67 41.29
C PRO A 287 20.64 -46.36 41.11
N PRO A 288 19.74 -46.00 42.05
CA PRO A 288 18.89 -44.77 41.98
C PRO A 288 19.69 -43.47 41.82
N ALA A 289 20.99 -43.46 42.21
CA ALA A 289 21.87 -42.29 42.04
C ALA A 289 22.50 -42.20 40.63
N SER A 290 22.25 -43.15 39.75
CA SER A 290 22.79 -43.15 38.37
C SER A 290 22.10 -42.12 37.52
N ILE A 291 22.83 -41.38 36.70
CA ILE A 291 22.32 -40.46 35.68
C ILE A 291 21.48 -41.18 34.57
N MET A 292 21.51 -42.50 34.53
CA MET A 292 20.76 -43.39 33.63
C MET A 292 19.51 -43.98 34.31
N PHE A 293 19.31 -43.77 35.63
CA PHE A 293 18.15 -44.26 36.35
C PHE A 293 16.88 -43.57 35.87
N LEU A 294 15.87 -44.32 35.48
CA LEU A 294 14.63 -43.80 34.91
C LEU A 294 13.41 -44.58 35.39
N ASN A 295 12.38 -43.85 35.81
CA ASN A 295 11.04 -44.40 36.05
C ASN A 295 10.17 -44.32 34.79
N LEU A 296 9.10 -45.06 34.74
CA LEU A 296 8.18 -45.06 33.61
C LEU A 296 7.53 -43.68 33.36
N GLY A 297 7.15 -42.96 34.42
CA GLY A 297 6.64 -41.61 34.32
C GLY A 297 7.67 -40.63 33.81
N ASP A 298 8.91 -40.75 34.24
CA ASP A 298 10.01 -39.88 33.80
C ASP A 298 10.32 -40.09 32.32
N LEU A 299 10.28 -41.32 31.83
CA LEU A 299 10.38 -41.64 30.39
C LEU A 299 9.22 -41.01 29.62
N SER A 300 7.98 -41.13 30.11
CA SER A 300 6.80 -40.53 29.49
C SER A 300 6.91 -38.99 29.42
N ALA A 301 7.34 -38.34 30.52
CA ALA A 301 7.56 -36.90 30.54
C ALA A 301 8.68 -36.49 29.56
N PHE A 302 9.80 -37.23 29.53
CA PHE A 302 10.89 -36.95 28.59
C PHE A 302 10.42 -36.99 27.14
N VAL A 303 9.63 -37.97 26.73
CA VAL A 303 9.03 -38.06 25.40
C VAL A 303 8.13 -36.85 25.11
N GLN A 304 7.31 -36.42 26.07
CA GLN A 304 6.46 -35.24 25.92
C GLN A 304 7.29 -33.95 25.77
N TYR A 305 8.34 -33.74 26.58
CA TYR A 305 9.26 -32.61 26.44
C TYR A 305 10.03 -32.65 25.14
N SER A 306 10.40 -33.83 24.66
CA SER A 306 11.05 -34.03 23.35
C SER A 306 10.23 -33.47 22.20
N ARG A 307 8.91 -33.71 22.21
CA ARG A 307 8.00 -33.16 21.22
C ARG A 307 7.86 -31.63 21.33
N LYS A 308 7.78 -31.10 22.55
CA LYS A 308 7.73 -29.65 22.82
C LYS A 308 9.03 -28.95 22.42
N PHE A 309 10.19 -29.61 22.56
CA PHE A 309 11.49 -29.11 22.16
C PHE A 309 11.64 -29.03 20.63
N ALA A 310 11.19 -30.07 19.92
CA ALA A 310 11.39 -30.17 18.47
C ALA A 310 10.43 -29.27 17.65
N GLY A 311 9.21 -29.00 18.14
CA GLY A 311 8.21 -28.21 17.43
C GLY A 311 8.68 -26.81 17.01
N PRO A 312 9.08 -25.95 17.94
CA PRO A 312 9.51 -24.58 17.65
C PRO A 312 10.71 -24.48 16.69
N ILE A 313 11.61 -25.47 16.68
CA ILE A 313 12.77 -25.48 15.77
C ILE A 313 12.32 -25.53 14.31
N ASN A 314 11.21 -26.22 14.03
CA ASN A 314 10.65 -26.34 12.68
C ASN A 314 9.94 -25.06 12.24
N GLU A 315 9.27 -24.36 13.16
CA GLU A 315 8.54 -23.13 12.89
C GLU A 315 9.47 -21.93 12.70
N PHE A 316 10.66 -21.96 13.27
CA PHE A 316 11.60 -20.84 13.25
C PHE A 316 11.95 -20.35 11.83
N ALA A 317 12.04 -21.26 10.87
CA ALA A 317 12.34 -20.92 9.48
C ALA A 317 11.19 -20.12 8.82
N ASN A 318 9.93 -20.46 9.14
CA ASN A 318 8.75 -19.76 8.62
C ASN A 318 8.67 -18.36 9.24
N ILE A 319 8.79 -18.27 10.56
CA ILE A 319 8.77 -16.99 11.29
C ILE A 319 9.86 -16.04 10.74
N LEU A 320 11.04 -16.57 10.42
CA LEU A 320 12.11 -15.74 9.84
C LEU A 320 11.76 -15.24 8.43
N ALA A 321 11.05 -16.03 7.63
CA ALA A 321 10.58 -15.63 6.30
C ALA A 321 9.48 -14.55 6.41
N ASP A 322 8.53 -14.71 7.33
CA ASP A 322 7.47 -13.74 7.59
C ASP A 322 8.04 -12.40 8.08
N LEU A 323 9.01 -12.46 9.00
CA LEU A 323 9.74 -11.26 9.45
C LEU A 323 10.50 -10.56 8.30
N GLN A 324 11.09 -11.31 7.36
CA GLN A 324 11.73 -10.70 6.19
C GLN A 324 10.70 -10.02 5.26
N SER A 325 9.53 -10.62 5.08
CA SER A 325 8.43 -10.03 4.31
C SER A 325 7.91 -8.75 4.97
N ALA A 326 7.72 -8.78 6.28
CA ALA A 326 7.31 -7.62 7.06
C ALA A 326 8.33 -6.48 7.03
N LEU A 327 9.63 -6.80 7.08
CA LEU A 327 10.68 -5.77 6.94
C LEU A 327 10.69 -5.15 5.55
N ALA A 328 10.42 -5.93 4.49
CA ALA A 328 10.31 -5.40 3.14
C ALA A 328 9.06 -4.50 2.97
N ALA A 329 7.93 -4.88 3.56
CA ALA A 329 6.72 -4.07 3.63
C ALA A 329 6.95 -2.77 4.42
N ALA A 330 7.62 -2.86 5.56
CA ALA A 330 7.98 -1.71 6.38
C ALA A 330 8.90 -0.72 5.64
N ASP A 331 9.88 -1.20 4.88
CA ASP A 331 10.75 -0.35 4.06
C ASP A 331 9.93 0.47 3.04
N ARG A 332 8.88 -0.11 2.43
CA ARG A 332 8.01 0.62 1.50
C ARG A 332 7.14 1.65 2.22
N ILE A 333 6.52 1.28 3.35
CA ILE A 333 5.70 2.19 4.16
C ILE A 333 6.56 3.36 4.66
N PHE A 334 7.74 3.08 5.19
CA PHE A 334 8.64 4.14 5.67
C PHE A 334 9.21 4.96 4.52
N GLY A 335 9.37 4.39 3.33
CA GLY A 335 9.71 5.14 2.12
C GLY A 335 8.70 6.25 1.82
N ILE A 336 7.41 5.98 1.98
CA ILE A 336 6.36 7.01 1.87
C ILE A 336 6.53 8.05 2.98
N LEU A 337 6.61 7.61 4.25
CA LEU A 337 6.70 8.50 5.42
C LEU A 337 8.00 9.34 5.47
N ASP A 338 9.05 8.90 4.81
CA ASP A 338 10.33 9.61 4.75
C ASP A 338 10.46 10.50 3.50
N THR A 339 9.48 10.43 2.58
CA THR A 339 9.41 11.37 1.45
C THR A 339 9.13 12.78 1.98
N ALA A 340 9.91 13.75 1.54
CA ALA A 340 9.74 15.12 1.98
C ALA A 340 8.34 15.64 1.62
N PRO A 341 7.61 16.28 2.53
CA PRO A 341 6.37 16.94 2.21
C PRO A 341 6.59 18.08 1.21
N GLU A 342 5.50 18.61 0.65
CA GLU A 342 5.60 19.82 -0.17
C GLU A 342 6.34 20.91 0.60
N THR A 343 7.24 21.64 -0.09
CA THR A 343 8.06 22.68 0.54
C THR A 343 7.17 23.65 1.32
N GLU A 344 7.51 23.92 2.56
CA GLU A 344 6.79 24.91 3.38
C GLU A 344 6.86 26.30 2.73
N ASP A 345 5.82 27.11 2.96
CA ASP A 345 5.84 28.51 2.53
C ASP A 345 6.93 29.26 3.29
N SER A 346 7.48 30.31 2.66
CA SER A 346 8.51 31.11 3.31
C SER A 346 7.96 31.77 4.58
N GLU A 347 8.81 31.97 5.60
CA GLU A 347 8.40 32.62 6.87
C GLU A 347 7.76 34.00 6.66
N ASN A 348 8.09 34.66 5.56
CA ASN A 348 7.57 35.99 5.16
C ASN A 348 6.49 35.89 4.07
N ALA A 349 5.95 34.71 3.79
CA ALA A 349 4.92 34.56 2.79
C ALA A 349 3.64 35.35 3.14
N VAL A 350 3.14 36.08 2.17
CA VAL A 350 1.98 36.96 2.31
C VAL A 350 0.75 36.26 1.74
N THR A 351 -0.39 36.42 2.39
CA THR A 351 -1.65 35.97 1.83
C THR A 351 -2.05 36.84 0.64
N LEU A 352 -2.29 36.22 -0.52
CA LEU A 352 -2.77 36.90 -1.73
C LEU A 352 -4.21 37.32 -1.53
N THR A 353 -4.48 38.63 -1.54
CA THR A 353 -5.80 39.23 -1.37
C THR A 353 -6.07 40.28 -2.45
N ASN A 354 -7.35 40.53 -2.79
CA ASN A 354 -7.77 41.49 -3.81
C ASN A 354 -7.07 41.30 -5.16
N VAL A 355 -7.06 40.07 -5.64
CA VAL A 355 -6.36 39.62 -6.84
C VAL A 355 -6.94 40.33 -8.08
N LYS A 356 -6.06 41.00 -8.82
CA LYS A 356 -6.38 41.55 -10.15
C LYS A 356 -6.14 40.51 -11.24
N GLY A 357 -5.15 39.66 -11.05
CA GLY A 357 -4.79 38.57 -11.95
C GLY A 357 -3.82 38.98 -13.07
N ASP A 358 -2.97 39.99 -12.84
CA ASP A 358 -1.85 40.28 -13.74
C ASP A 358 -0.75 39.26 -13.54
N VAL A 359 -0.32 38.58 -14.60
CA VAL A 359 0.67 37.49 -14.50
C VAL A 359 1.88 37.77 -15.37
N GLU A 360 3.05 37.80 -14.76
CA GLU A 360 4.33 37.97 -15.43
C GLU A 360 5.22 36.74 -15.26
N ILE A 361 5.71 36.20 -16.35
CA ILE A 361 6.69 35.12 -16.41
C ILE A 361 7.99 35.67 -16.96
N GLN A 362 9.10 35.56 -16.19
CA GLN A 362 10.38 36.13 -16.57
C GLN A 362 11.49 35.07 -16.58
N ASN A 363 12.04 34.82 -17.78
CA ASN A 363 13.17 33.90 -18.02
C ASN A 363 13.02 32.53 -17.37
N VAL A 364 11.83 31.98 -17.35
CA VAL A 364 11.53 30.72 -16.66
C VAL A 364 12.09 29.53 -17.40
N THR A 365 12.92 28.75 -16.68
CA THR A 365 13.41 27.44 -17.11
C THR A 365 12.96 26.41 -16.09
N PHE A 366 12.42 25.27 -16.58
CA PHE A 366 11.94 24.18 -15.74
C PHE A 366 12.09 22.82 -16.40
N GLY A 367 12.45 21.81 -15.60
CA GLY A 367 12.44 20.40 -15.96
C GLY A 367 12.02 19.55 -14.76
N TYR A 368 11.29 18.46 -15.01
CA TYR A 368 10.94 17.47 -13.97
C TYR A 368 12.17 16.69 -13.49
N ASP A 369 13.19 16.57 -14.36
CA ASP A 369 14.50 15.99 -14.07
C ASP A 369 15.58 17.04 -14.35
N GLU A 370 16.68 16.99 -13.60
CA GLU A 370 17.82 17.91 -13.77
C GLU A 370 18.47 17.85 -15.18
N GLU A 371 18.30 16.69 -15.87
CA GLU A 371 18.94 16.48 -17.19
C GLU A 371 18.11 17.00 -18.36
N LYS A 372 16.80 17.23 -18.19
CA LYS A 372 15.89 17.57 -19.31
C LYS A 372 14.97 18.74 -18.99
N SER A 373 15.30 19.93 -19.50
CA SER A 373 14.41 21.10 -19.43
C SER A 373 13.21 20.93 -20.37
N VAL A 374 12.00 21.08 -19.81
CA VAL A 374 10.71 21.05 -20.52
C VAL A 374 10.27 22.48 -20.91
N ILE A 375 10.47 23.46 -20.03
CA ILE A 375 10.31 24.89 -20.31
C ILE A 375 11.70 25.51 -20.37
N LYS A 376 11.93 26.40 -21.37
CA LYS A 376 13.25 26.96 -21.65
C LYS A 376 13.16 28.46 -21.91
N ASP A 377 13.68 29.23 -20.97
CA ASP A 377 13.84 30.69 -21.11
C ASP A 377 12.54 31.39 -21.55
N MET A 378 11.43 31.09 -20.82
CA MET A 378 10.11 31.59 -21.15
C MET A 378 9.89 32.96 -20.52
N THR A 379 9.49 33.93 -21.34
CA THR A 379 9.11 35.28 -20.89
C THR A 379 7.78 35.66 -21.52
N VAL A 380 6.78 35.97 -20.67
CA VAL A 380 5.41 36.30 -21.05
C VAL A 380 4.81 37.27 -20.04
N SER A 381 4.00 38.20 -20.54
CA SER A 381 3.11 39.05 -19.74
C SER A 381 1.66 38.78 -20.14
N VAL A 382 0.80 38.51 -19.15
CA VAL A 382 -0.63 38.28 -19.31
C VAL A 382 -1.38 39.32 -18.47
N PRO A 383 -1.99 40.33 -19.10
CA PRO A 383 -2.70 41.37 -18.40
C PRO A 383 -3.95 40.86 -17.63
N ALA A 384 -4.26 41.50 -16.53
CA ALA A 384 -5.47 41.23 -15.74
C ALA A 384 -6.74 41.25 -16.61
N GLY A 385 -7.62 40.27 -16.41
CA GLY A 385 -8.89 40.16 -17.12
C GLY A 385 -8.79 39.71 -18.59
N SER A 386 -7.62 39.36 -19.10
CA SER A 386 -7.44 38.89 -20.48
C SER A 386 -7.58 37.38 -20.63
N VAL A 387 -8.06 36.96 -21.79
CA VAL A 387 -8.11 35.54 -22.18
C VAL A 387 -6.89 35.19 -23.00
N THR A 388 -6.01 34.36 -22.45
CA THR A 388 -4.78 33.89 -23.10
C THR A 388 -4.93 32.43 -23.53
N ALA A 389 -4.90 32.18 -24.84
CA ALA A 389 -4.91 30.85 -25.41
C ALA A 389 -3.47 30.30 -25.53
N ILE A 390 -3.26 29.08 -25.06
CA ILE A 390 -1.98 28.36 -25.16
C ILE A 390 -2.15 27.28 -26.21
N VAL A 391 -1.43 27.42 -27.33
CA VAL A 391 -1.48 26.50 -28.48
C VAL A 391 -0.10 25.90 -28.76
N GLY A 392 -0.09 24.69 -29.31
CA GLY A 392 1.15 23.99 -29.68
C GLY A 392 0.97 22.47 -29.72
N PRO A 393 1.92 21.74 -30.30
CA PRO A 393 1.88 20.29 -30.41
C PRO A 393 1.91 19.60 -29.04
N THR A 394 1.55 18.32 -29.03
CA THR A 394 1.70 17.48 -27.82
C THR A 394 3.17 17.45 -27.38
N GLY A 395 3.41 17.61 -26.10
CA GLY A 395 4.77 17.67 -25.55
C GLY A 395 5.45 19.06 -25.63
N ALA A 396 4.75 20.11 -26.11
CA ALA A 396 5.31 21.47 -26.14
C ALA A 396 5.51 22.13 -24.77
N GLY A 397 4.96 21.56 -23.70
CA GLY A 397 5.07 22.07 -22.33
C GLY A 397 3.83 22.80 -21.79
N LYS A 398 2.66 22.74 -22.50
CA LYS A 398 1.43 23.45 -22.11
C LYS A 398 0.96 23.09 -20.69
N THR A 399 0.80 21.80 -20.38
CA THR A 399 0.40 21.34 -19.05
C THR A 399 1.45 21.67 -17.99
N THR A 400 2.73 21.65 -18.35
CA THR A 400 3.82 22.04 -17.45
C THR A 400 3.70 23.50 -17.05
N LEU A 401 3.38 24.40 -18.00
CA LEU A 401 3.15 25.81 -17.70
C LEU A 401 2.01 26.00 -16.68
N ILE A 402 0.89 25.29 -16.88
CA ILE A 402 -0.23 25.30 -15.93
C ILE A 402 0.20 24.85 -14.52
N ASN A 403 0.98 23.75 -14.45
CA ASN A 403 1.48 23.24 -13.17
C ASN A 403 2.39 24.25 -12.45
N LEU A 404 3.17 25.04 -13.20
CA LEU A 404 4.00 26.11 -12.65
C LEU A 404 3.17 27.31 -12.16
N LEU A 405 2.12 27.70 -12.89
CA LEU A 405 1.22 28.77 -12.46
C LEU A 405 0.51 28.45 -11.16
N MET A 406 0.08 27.18 -10.97
CA MET A 406 -0.53 26.66 -9.73
C MET A 406 0.50 26.39 -8.63
N ARG A 407 1.78 26.58 -8.93
CA ARG A 407 2.88 26.26 -8.02
C ARG A 407 2.79 24.83 -7.47
N PHE A 408 2.43 23.86 -8.35
CA PHE A 408 2.61 22.43 -8.05
C PHE A 408 4.07 22.03 -8.13
N TYR A 409 4.86 22.83 -8.86
CA TYR A 409 6.32 22.76 -8.94
C TYR A 409 6.90 24.18 -8.86
N ASP A 410 8.01 24.35 -8.19
CA ASP A 410 8.77 25.60 -8.22
C ASP A 410 9.68 25.62 -9.46
N VAL A 411 9.90 26.78 -10.05
CA VAL A 411 10.76 26.95 -11.24
C VAL A 411 12.23 26.70 -10.89
N ASN A 412 13.02 26.16 -11.83
CA ASN A 412 14.45 25.97 -11.64
C ASN A 412 15.21 27.31 -11.78
N GLU A 413 14.82 28.12 -12.76
CA GLU A 413 15.39 29.44 -13.01
C GLU A 413 14.30 30.42 -13.40
N GLY A 414 14.52 31.72 -13.18
CA GLY A 414 13.54 32.76 -13.45
C GLY A 414 12.52 32.96 -12.35
N SER A 415 11.43 33.64 -12.68
CA SER A 415 10.33 33.93 -11.75
C SER A 415 8.98 33.98 -12.45
N ILE A 416 7.95 33.64 -11.69
CA ILE A 416 6.54 33.85 -12.05
C ILE A 416 5.97 34.80 -11.00
N ALA A 417 5.39 35.91 -11.45
CA ALA A 417 4.79 36.89 -10.57
C ALA A 417 3.28 37.01 -10.83
N VAL A 418 2.51 37.22 -9.77
CA VAL A 418 1.09 37.55 -9.81
C VAL A 418 0.92 38.91 -9.12
N ASP A 419 0.26 39.83 -9.80
CA ASP A 419 0.07 41.22 -9.32
C ASP A 419 1.38 41.88 -8.86
N GLY A 420 2.47 41.66 -9.62
CA GLY A 420 3.80 42.26 -9.42
C GLY A 420 4.63 41.63 -8.31
N ARG A 421 4.22 40.49 -7.70
CA ARG A 421 5.03 39.78 -6.70
C ARG A 421 5.24 38.32 -7.11
N ASP A 422 6.41 37.78 -6.84
CA ASP A 422 6.75 36.39 -7.12
C ASP A 422 5.80 35.43 -6.39
N ILE A 423 5.33 34.39 -7.07
CA ILE A 423 4.43 33.37 -6.49
C ILE A 423 5.05 32.64 -5.31
N ARG A 424 6.38 32.62 -5.18
CA ARG A 424 7.12 32.02 -4.05
C ARG A 424 6.97 32.83 -2.77
N ASP A 425 6.63 34.12 -2.86
CA ASP A 425 6.41 35.04 -1.73
C ASP A 425 4.96 35.02 -1.22
N TYR A 426 4.06 34.30 -1.89
CA TYR A 426 2.70 34.05 -1.41
C TYR A 426 2.58 32.71 -0.70
N THR A 427 1.59 32.60 0.21
CA THR A 427 1.18 31.29 0.72
C THR A 427 0.53 30.49 -0.40
N ARG A 428 0.91 29.21 -0.53
CA ARG A 428 0.35 28.31 -1.58
C ARG A 428 -1.16 28.21 -1.52
N ASP A 429 -1.73 28.17 -0.32
CA ASP A 429 -3.18 28.11 -0.13
C ASP A 429 -3.87 29.33 -0.75
N SER A 430 -3.38 30.55 -0.49
CA SER A 430 -3.96 31.78 -1.06
C SER A 430 -3.75 31.90 -2.57
N LEU A 431 -2.60 31.48 -3.07
CA LEU A 431 -2.33 31.45 -4.51
C LEU A 431 -3.24 30.47 -5.22
N ARG A 432 -3.38 29.24 -4.71
CA ARG A 432 -4.24 28.20 -5.31
C ARG A 432 -5.71 28.56 -5.25
N LYS A 433 -6.18 29.22 -4.18
CA LYS A 433 -7.55 29.75 -4.06
C LYS A 433 -7.84 30.90 -5.02
N ALA A 434 -6.81 31.60 -5.51
CA ALA A 434 -6.99 32.63 -6.53
C ALA A 434 -7.23 32.06 -7.93
N TYR A 435 -6.98 30.77 -8.14
CA TYR A 435 -7.26 30.05 -9.37
C TYR A 435 -8.43 29.09 -9.22
N THR A 436 -9.20 28.94 -10.28
CA THR A 436 -10.06 27.77 -10.45
C THR A 436 -9.67 27.04 -11.73
N MET A 437 -9.85 25.71 -11.74
CA MET A 437 -9.42 24.86 -12.85
C MET A 437 -10.53 23.95 -13.34
N VAL A 438 -10.74 23.93 -14.66
CA VAL A 438 -11.60 22.95 -15.34
C VAL A 438 -10.72 22.11 -16.24
N LEU A 439 -10.48 20.86 -15.82
CA LEU A 439 -9.61 19.90 -16.51
C LEU A 439 -10.36 19.15 -17.62
N GLN A 440 -9.60 18.63 -18.57
CA GLN A 440 -10.08 17.71 -19.62
C GLN A 440 -10.66 16.43 -19.01
N GLU A 441 -9.97 15.82 -18.05
CA GLU A 441 -10.48 14.70 -17.29
C GLU A 441 -11.22 15.21 -16.06
N THR A 442 -12.55 15.07 -16.10
CA THR A 442 -13.43 15.51 -15.02
C THR A 442 -13.44 14.51 -13.88
N TRP A 443 -13.03 14.93 -12.68
CA TRP A 443 -13.10 14.12 -11.48
C TRP A 443 -14.28 14.52 -10.60
N LEU A 444 -15.13 13.52 -10.29
CA LEU A 444 -16.23 13.66 -9.32
C LEU A 444 -15.98 12.69 -8.17
N PHE A 445 -16.20 13.18 -6.96
CA PHE A 445 -16.07 12.37 -5.75
C PHE A 445 -17.35 11.54 -5.53
N GLY A 446 -17.20 10.39 -4.87
CA GLY A 446 -18.37 9.64 -4.36
C GLY A 446 -19.14 10.51 -3.37
N GLY A 447 -20.43 10.72 -3.63
CA GLY A 447 -21.29 11.61 -2.85
C GLY A 447 -22.41 12.19 -3.71
N THR A 448 -23.17 13.15 -3.19
CA THR A 448 -24.26 13.79 -3.92
C THR A 448 -23.76 14.77 -4.99
N ILE A 449 -24.62 15.11 -5.95
CA ILE A 449 -24.32 16.17 -6.92
C ILE A 449 -24.10 17.51 -6.20
N ALA A 450 -24.91 17.80 -5.17
CA ALA A 450 -24.75 19.00 -4.35
C ALA A 450 -23.36 19.06 -3.69
N GLU A 451 -22.89 17.98 -3.06
CA GLU A 451 -21.57 17.90 -2.44
C GLU A 451 -20.45 18.09 -3.47
N ASN A 452 -20.61 17.53 -4.67
CA ASN A 452 -19.63 17.69 -5.74
C ASN A 452 -19.53 19.14 -6.25
N ILE A 453 -20.64 19.87 -6.32
CA ILE A 453 -20.63 21.31 -6.67
C ILE A 453 -20.08 22.12 -5.49
N ALA A 454 -20.54 21.84 -4.26
CA ALA A 454 -20.10 22.51 -3.03
C ALA A 454 -18.59 22.40 -2.77
N TYR A 455 -17.90 21.43 -3.37
CA TYR A 455 -16.44 21.27 -3.25
C TYR A 455 -15.65 22.53 -3.68
N GLY A 456 -16.24 23.42 -4.47
CA GLY A 456 -15.63 24.69 -4.89
C GLY A 456 -15.59 25.76 -3.80
N LYS A 457 -16.39 25.65 -2.73
CA LYS A 457 -16.48 26.66 -1.67
C LYS A 457 -16.94 26.07 -0.36
N ASP A 458 -16.15 26.25 0.69
CA ASP A 458 -16.53 25.88 2.05
C ASP A 458 -17.82 26.62 2.47
N ASP A 459 -18.70 25.94 3.20
CA ASP A 459 -19.96 26.47 3.72
C ASP A 459 -20.93 27.06 2.66
N ALA A 460 -20.91 26.50 1.44
CA ALA A 460 -21.84 26.90 0.37
C ALA A 460 -23.28 26.57 0.73
N THR A 461 -24.18 27.56 0.62
CA THR A 461 -25.63 27.35 0.83
C THR A 461 -26.22 26.59 -0.36
N ARG A 462 -27.38 25.92 -0.14
CA ARG A 462 -28.13 25.25 -1.21
C ARG A 462 -28.46 26.17 -2.36
N GLU A 463 -28.86 27.41 -2.05
CA GLU A 463 -29.21 28.45 -3.04
C GLU A 463 -28.00 28.82 -3.91
N GLN A 464 -26.80 28.92 -3.33
CA GLN A 464 -25.57 29.20 -4.08
C GLN A 464 -25.20 28.02 -5.01
N ILE A 465 -25.37 26.76 -4.54
CA ILE A 465 -25.17 25.56 -5.34
C ILE A 465 -26.11 25.53 -6.54
N GLU A 466 -27.39 25.77 -6.34
CA GLU A 466 -28.41 25.81 -7.39
C GLU A 466 -28.18 26.96 -8.37
N HIS A 467 -27.73 28.13 -7.88
CA HIS A 467 -27.36 29.25 -8.74
C HIS A 467 -26.17 28.89 -9.64
N ALA A 468 -25.11 28.31 -9.10
CA ALA A 468 -23.95 27.87 -9.86
C ALA A 468 -24.32 26.79 -10.91
N ALA A 469 -25.17 25.84 -10.56
CA ALA A 469 -25.69 24.84 -11.48
C ALA A 469 -26.52 25.44 -12.63
N LYS A 470 -27.30 26.49 -12.38
CA LYS A 470 -28.03 27.23 -13.41
C LYS A 470 -27.08 27.95 -14.36
N GLN A 471 -26.05 28.61 -13.83
CA GLN A 471 -25.02 29.28 -14.64
C GLN A 471 -24.25 28.27 -15.52
N ALA A 472 -24.00 27.08 -15.01
CA ALA A 472 -23.37 25.98 -15.75
C ALA A 472 -24.33 25.24 -16.71
N HIS A 473 -25.59 25.62 -16.83
CA HIS A 473 -26.60 24.92 -17.64
C HIS A 473 -26.85 23.45 -17.31
N ILE A 474 -26.62 23.01 -16.06
CA ILE A 474 -26.82 21.62 -15.61
C ILE A 474 -28.07 21.44 -14.74
N ASP A 475 -28.63 22.52 -14.16
CA ASP A 475 -29.80 22.50 -13.28
C ASP A 475 -31.00 21.76 -13.89
N GLY A 476 -31.28 22.01 -15.17
CA GLY A 476 -32.37 21.34 -15.88
C GLY A 476 -32.23 19.81 -15.90
N PHE A 477 -31.02 19.30 -16.07
CA PHE A 477 -30.72 17.85 -15.99
C PHE A 477 -30.88 17.36 -14.56
N ILE A 478 -30.28 18.04 -13.59
CA ILE A 478 -30.34 17.64 -12.17
C ILE A 478 -31.78 17.48 -11.71
N ASN A 479 -32.66 18.40 -12.08
CA ASN A 479 -34.08 18.36 -11.73
C ASN A 479 -34.89 17.25 -12.43
N THR A 480 -34.33 16.58 -13.43
CA THR A 480 -34.94 15.37 -14.03
C THR A 480 -34.63 14.09 -13.24
N LEU A 481 -33.65 14.13 -12.33
CA LEU A 481 -33.25 12.99 -11.52
C LEU A 481 -34.25 12.81 -10.34
N PRO A 482 -34.50 11.55 -9.92
CA PRO A 482 -35.48 11.30 -8.83
C PRO A 482 -35.18 12.06 -7.55
N ASP A 483 -33.90 12.14 -7.16
CA ASP A 483 -33.45 12.80 -5.93
C ASP A 483 -32.84 14.20 -6.21
N GLY A 484 -32.93 14.70 -7.44
CA GLY A 484 -32.41 16.01 -7.84
C GLY A 484 -30.92 16.17 -7.46
N TYR A 485 -30.62 17.26 -6.76
CA TYR A 485 -29.26 17.56 -6.28
C TYR A 485 -28.72 16.59 -5.23
N ASP A 486 -29.59 15.83 -4.56
CA ASP A 486 -29.23 14.85 -3.54
C ASP A 486 -28.97 13.47 -4.16
N THR A 487 -29.04 13.37 -5.49
CA THR A 487 -28.66 12.17 -6.24
C THR A 487 -27.20 11.80 -5.99
N VAL A 488 -26.96 10.58 -5.54
CA VAL A 488 -25.62 10.08 -5.22
C VAL A 488 -24.92 9.59 -6.49
N ILE A 489 -23.73 10.12 -6.72
CA ILE A 489 -22.82 9.71 -7.80
C ILE A 489 -21.94 8.58 -7.27
N THR A 490 -22.07 7.39 -7.87
CA THR A 490 -21.20 6.23 -7.61
C THR A 490 -20.86 5.54 -8.92
N ASP A 491 -19.81 4.71 -8.93
CA ASP A 491 -19.47 3.92 -10.12
C ASP A 491 -20.59 2.99 -10.59
N ASN A 492 -21.46 2.56 -9.66
CA ASN A 492 -22.62 1.71 -9.91
C ASN A 492 -23.97 2.47 -9.84
N GLY A 493 -23.94 3.79 -9.67
CA GLY A 493 -25.11 4.64 -9.51
C GLY A 493 -25.67 5.20 -10.83
N VAL A 494 -26.26 6.39 -10.76
CA VAL A 494 -26.79 7.05 -11.95
C VAL A 494 -25.69 7.28 -12.98
N SER A 495 -25.91 6.77 -14.20
CA SER A 495 -24.97 6.95 -15.31
C SER A 495 -25.00 8.40 -15.77
N ILE A 496 -24.04 9.21 -15.34
CA ILE A 496 -23.85 10.58 -15.76
C ILE A 496 -22.93 10.60 -16.98
N SER A 497 -23.39 11.22 -18.08
CA SER A 497 -22.58 11.35 -19.29
C SER A 497 -21.33 12.19 -19.06
N LYS A 498 -20.29 12.00 -19.91
CA LYS A 498 -19.04 12.75 -19.82
C LYS A 498 -19.28 14.27 -19.87
N GLY A 499 -20.20 14.74 -20.73
CA GLY A 499 -20.57 16.16 -20.82
C GLY A 499 -21.28 16.68 -19.56
N GLN A 500 -22.17 15.88 -18.95
CA GLN A 500 -22.82 16.24 -17.71
C GLN A 500 -21.81 16.32 -16.53
N LYS A 501 -20.86 15.39 -16.47
CA LYS A 501 -19.74 15.47 -15.49
C LYS A 501 -18.96 16.77 -15.67
N GLN A 502 -18.70 17.18 -16.90
CA GLN A 502 -18.00 18.43 -17.21
C GLN A 502 -18.81 19.66 -16.76
N LEU A 503 -20.14 19.68 -17.01
CA LEU A 503 -21.00 20.77 -16.53
C LEU A 503 -21.05 20.85 -14.99
N ILE A 504 -21.01 19.74 -14.27
CA ILE A 504 -20.90 19.73 -12.80
C ILE A 504 -19.56 20.35 -12.35
N THR A 505 -18.44 20.04 -13.02
CA THR A 505 -17.14 20.68 -12.68
C THR A 505 -17.11 22.16 -13.05
N ILE A 506 -17.81 22.58 -14.10
CA ILE A 506 -18.00 24.01 -14.43
C ILE A 506 -18.86 24.70 -13.34
N ALA A 507 -19.92 24.05 -12.85
CA ALA A 507 -20.71 24.56 -11.72
C ALA A 507 -19.85 24.73 -10.45
N ARG A 508 -18.95 23.79 -10.17
CA ARG A 508 -17.94 23.92 -9.11
C ARG A 508 -17.07 25.16 -9.29
N ALA A 509 -16.64 25.42 -10.53
CA ALA A 509 -15.84 26.58 -10.87
C ALA A 509 -16.60 27.92 -10.70
N PHE A 510 -17.88 27.97 -11.08
CA PHE A 510 -18.73 29.13 -10.81
C PHE A 510 -18.91 29.41 -9.32
N LEU A 511 -19.08 28.36 -8.53
CA LEU A 511 -19.24 28.48 -7.08
C LEU A 511 -17.96 28.95 -6.38
N ALA A 512 -16.80 28.53 -6.88
CA ALA A 512 -15.49 28.95 -6.36
C ALA A 512 -15.23 30.44 -6.60
N ASP A 513 -15.74 31.00 -7.68
CA ASP A 513 -15.68 32.42 -8.07
C ASP A 513 -14.27 33.03 -7.98
N ALA A 514 -13.27 32.28 -8.41
CA ALA A 514 -11.88 32.72 -8.39
C ALA A 514 -11.59 33.73 -9.52
N PRO A 515 -10.75 34.76 -9.27
CA PRO A 515 -10.41 35.80 -10.26
C PRO A 515 -9.55 35.28 -11.43
N MET A 516 -8.88 34.17 -11.30
CA MET A 516 -8.06 33.55 -12.35
C MET A 516 -8.60 32.18 -12.70
N LEU A 517 -8.58 31.83 -13.98
CA LEU A 517 -9.18 30.62 -14.52
C LEU A 517 -8.19 29.84 -15.39
N ILE A 518 -8.13 28.55 -15.19
CA ILE A 518 -7.38 27.62 -16.03
C ILE A 518 -8.36 26.66 -16.67
N LEU A 519 -8.39 26.62 -18.01
CA LEU A 519 -9.23 25.73 -18.79
C LEU A 519 -8.40 24.80 -19.65
N ASP A 520 -8.64 23.50 -19.53
CA ASP A 520 -8.11 22.49 -20.46
C ASP A 520 -9.26 21.99 -21.35
N GLU A 521 -9.32 22.49 -22.58
CA GLU A 521 -10.48 22.39 -23.47
C GLU A 521 -10.43 21.14 -24.37
N ALA A 522 -10.67 19.96 -23.85
CA ALA A 522 -10.88 18.78 -24.67
C ALA A 522 -12.26 18.17 -24.44
N THR A 523 -13.24 18.58 -25.25
CA THR A 523 -14.58 17.96 -25.29
C THR A 523 -14.67 16.93 -26.41
N SER A 524 -13.92 15.84 -26.34
CA SER A 524 -14.09 14.72 -27.26
C SER A 524 -15.25 13.82 -26.77
N ASN A 525 -16.12 13.41 -27.72
CA ASN A 525 -17.24 12.47 -27.49
C ASN A 525 -18.41 12.98 -26.62
N VAL A 526 -18.84 14.23 -26.83
CA VAL A 526 -20.04 14.82 -26.20
C VAL A 526 -21.07 15.09 -27.30
N ASP A 527 -22.36 14.94 -27.00
CA ASP A 527 -23.41 15.26 -27.95
C ASP A 527 -23.48 16.78 -28.22
N SER A 528 -23.93 17.17 -29.42
CA SER A 528 -23.91 18.57 -29.89
C SER A 528 -24.72 19.55 -29.03
N ARG A 529 -25.76 19.09 -28.31
CA ARG A 529 -26.55 19.95 -27.42
C ARG A 529 -25.80 20.23 -26.13
N THR A 530 -25.27 19.21 -25.50
CA THR A 530 -24.46 19.33 -24.27
C THR A 530 -23.19 20.12 -24.56
N GLU A 531 -22.59 19.94 -25.74
CA GLU A 531 -21.43 20.70 -26.18
C GLU A 531 -21.70 22.20 -26.24
N LYS A 532 -22.85 22.63 -26.82
CA LYS A 532 -23.26 24.04 -26.83
C LYS A 532 -23.43 24.60 -25.41
N ASN A 533 -24.01 23.81 -24.51
CA ASN A 533 -24.16 24.21 -23.10
C ASN A 533 -22.80 24.40 -22.42
N ILE A 534 -21.86 23.47 -22.65
CA ILE A 534 -20.49 23.56 -22.13
C ILE A 534 -19.81 24.85 -22.65
N GLN A 535 -19.89 25.12 -23.96
CA GLN A 535 -19.30 26.32 -24.56
C GLN A 535 -19.91 27.61 -23.99
N SER A 536 -21.24 27.65 -23.87
CA SER A 536 -21.94 28.81 -23.28
C SER A 536 -21.53 29.02 -21.82
N ALA A 537 -21.49 27.96 -21.01
CA ALA A 537 -21.08 28.04 -19.62
C ALA A 537 -19.62 28.48 -19.48
N MET A 538 -18.72 27.95 -20.33
CA MET A 538 -17.31 28.36 -20.32
C MET A 538 -17.12 29.82 -20.69
N ARG A 539 -17.81 30.34 -21.71
CA ARG A 539 -17.78 31.78 -22.05
C ARG A 539 -18.21 32.65 -20.87
N SER A 540 -19.35 32.33 -20.26
CA SER A 540 -19.83 33.08 -19.09
C SER A 540 -18.87 32.95 -17.90
N LEU A 541 -18.19 31.81 -17.75
CA LEU A 541 -17.19 31.63 -16.70
C LEU A 541 -15.92 32.47 -16.94
N MET A 542 -15.54 32.72 -18.19
CA MET A 542 -14.34 33.51 -18.54
C MET A 542 -14.55 35.02 -18.37
N GLU A 543 -15.81 35.52 -18.40
CA GLU A 543 -16.09 36.94 -18.35
C GLU A 543 -15.52 37.62 -17.10
N GLY A 544 -14.67 38.64 -17.31
CA GLY A 544 -14.08 39.47 -16.24
C GLY A 544 -12.95 38.80 -15.46
N ARG A 545 -12.45 37.63 -15.89
CA ARG A 545 -11.38 36.90 -15.25
C ARG A 545 -10.13 36.81 -16.13
N THR A 546 -8.97 36.66 -15.49
CA THR A 546 -7.74 36.31 -16.22
C THR A 546 -7.75 34.83 -16.53
N CYS A 547 -7.76 34.48 -17.82
CA CYS A 547 -7.96 33.09 -18.26
C CYS A 547 -6.74 32.57 -19.00
N PHE A 548 -6.30 31.36 -18.59
CA PHE A 548 -5.34 30.53 -19.34
C PHE A 548 -6.07 29.34 -19.94
N VAL A 549 -6.16 29.27 -21.26
CA VAL A 549 -6.91 28.24 -21.97
C VAL A 549 -5.97 27.39 -22.82
N ILE A 550 -5.82 26.09 -22.49
CA ILE A 550 -5.19 25.15 -23.42
C ILE A 550 -6.21 24.87 -24.52
N ALA A 551 -6.06 25.60 -25.62
CA ALA A 551 -7.07 25.62 -26.64
C ALA A 551 -6.88 24.46 -27.66
N HIS A 552 -7.93 23.66 -27.81
CA HIS A 552 -8.08 22.62 -28.81
C HIS A 552 -9.19 22.93 -29.81
N ARG A 553 -9.88 24.09 -29.66
CA ARG A 553 -10.98 24.54 -30.50
C ARG A 553 -10.69 25.86 -31.17
N LEU A 554 -11.13 25.93 -32.42
CA LEU A 554 -10.95 27.08 -33.28
C LEU A 554 -11.62 28.35 -32.72
N SER A 555 -12.85 28.23 -32.18
CA SER A 555 -13.59 29.36 -31.65
C SER A 555 -12.88 30.02 -30.48
N THR A 556 -12.35 29.25 -29.55
CA THR A 556 -11.65 29.74 -28.36
C THR A 556 -10.31 30.42 -28.73
N ILE A 557 -9.64 29.87 -29.75
CA ILE A 557 -8.38 30.46 -30.23
C ILE A 557 -8.64 31.82 -30.90
N LYS A 558 -9.69 31.93 -31.72
CA LYS A 558 -10.03 33.16 -32.44
C LYS A 558 -10.50 34.30 -31.52
N GLU A 559 -11.22 33.96 -30.44
CA GLU A 559 -11.77 34.90 -29.48
C GLU A 559 -10.77 35.32 -28.39
N ALA A 560 -9.58 34.72 -28.32
CA ALA A 560 -8.57 35.03 -27.30
C ALA A 560 -7.92 36.40 -27.55
N ASP A 561 -7.72 37.17 -26.47
CA ASP A 561 -7.04 38.46 -26.49
C ASP A 561 -5.52 38.28 -26.79
N ASN A 562 -4.95 37.15 -26.38
CA ASN A 562 -3.56 36.81 -26.59
C ASN A 562 -3.41 35.31 -26.85
N ILE A 563 -2.58 34.96 -27.82
CA ILE A 563 -2.25 33.57 -28.17
C ILE A 563 -0.77 33.35 -27.94
N LEU A 564 -0.43 32.36 -27.10
CA LEU A 564 0.91 31.90 -26.85
C LEU A 564 1.17 30.63 -27.66
N VAL A 565 2.03 30.70 -28.63
CA VAL A 565 2.41 29.56 -29.48
C VAL A 565 3.63 28.89 -28.91
N MET A 566 3.43 27.70 -28.33
CA MET A 566 4.48 26.91 -27.69
C MET A 566 5.05 25.86 -28.62
N ARG A 567 6.39 25.81 -28.71
CA ARG A 567 7.13 24.77 -29.41
C ARG A 567 8.42 24.43 -28.68
N ASP A 568 8.69 23.16 -28.44
CA ASP A 568 9.91 22.64 -27.81
C ASP A 568 10.28 23.34 -26.48
N GLY A 569 9.24 23.72 -25.70
CA GLY A 569 9.38 24.37 -24.38
C GLY A 569 9.60 25.89 -24.42
N ARG A 570 9.46 26.52 -25.58
CA ARG A 570 9.59 27.96 -25.78
C ARG A 570 8.34 28.57 -26.36
N ILE A 571 8.12 29.86 -26.12
CA ILE A 571 7.14 30.63 -26.88
C ILE A 571 7.83 31.12 -28.15
N THR A 572 7.31 30.67 -29.28
CA THR A 572 7.86 31.00 -30.61
C THR A 572 7.15 32.20 -31.22
N GLU A 573 5.86 32.36 -30.97
CA GLU A 573 5.04 33.44 -31.47
C GLU A 573 4.01 33.84 -30.39
N GLN A 574 3.69 35.15 -30.38
CA GLN A 574 2.67 35.70 -29.46
C GLN A 574 1.93 36.84 -30.18
N GLY A 575 0.60 36.87 -30.01
CA GLY A 575 -0.23 37.92 -30.61
C GLY A 575 -1.70 37.53 -30.66
N THR A 576 -2.52 38.27 -31.39
CA THR A 576 -3.91 37.94 -31.69
C THR A 576 -3.99 36.98 -32.88
N HIS A 577 -5.15 36.36 -33.08
CA HIS A 577 -5.39 35.47 -34.21
C HIS A 577 -5.01 36.12 -35.55
N ASP A 578 -5.53 37.33 -35.79
CA ASP A 578 -5.33 38.04 -37.05
C ASP A 578 -3.86 38.37 -37.28
N SER A 579 -3.17 38.88 -36.25
CA SER A 579 -1.73 39.24 -36.36
C SER A 579 -0.86 38.02 -36.64
N LEU A 580 -1.15 36.86 -36.00
CA LEU A 580 -0.39 35.64 -36.21
C LEU A 580 -0.67 34.96 -37.56
N MET A 581 -1.89 35.10 -38.08
CA MET A 581 -2.23 34.65 -39.45
C MET A 581 -1.53 35.50 -40.50
N GLU A 582 -1.46 36.83 -40.33
CA GLU A 582 -0.74 37.73 -41.23
C GLU A 582 0.78 37.47 -41.27
N GLN A 583 1.36 37.08 -40.12
CA GLN A 583 2.78 36.70 -40.04
C GLN A 583 3.12 35.44 -40.83
N GLY A 584 2.12 34.58 -41.13
CA GLY A 584 2.34 33.35 -41.90
C GLY A 584 3.29 32.34 -41.25
N GLY A 585 3.47 32.42 -39.93
CA GLY A 585 4.43 31.65 -39.14
C GLY A 585 3.96 30.23 -38.79
N PHE A 586 4.51 29.71 -37.69
CA PHE A 586 4.16 28.37 -37.21
C PHE A 586 2.69 28.27 -36.79
N TYR A 587 2.13 29.34 -36.18
CA TYR A 587 0.72 29.42 -35.85
C TYR A 587 -0.19 29.23 -37.08
N ALA A 588 0.07 30.00 -38.15
CA ALA A 588 -0.70 29.90 -39.39
C ALA A 588 -0.61 28.49 -40.01
N SER A 589 0.61 27.90 -39.96
CA SER A 589 0.82 26.52 -40.41
C SER A 589 0.03 25.50 -39.57
N LEU A 590 0.05 25.64 -38.23
CA LEU A 590 -0.67 24.78 -37.30
C LEU A 590 -2.19 24.92 -37.50
N TYR A 591 -2.66 26.15 -37.63
CA TYR A 591 -4.06 26.49 -37.88
C TYR A 591 -4.56 25.83 -39.17
N ASN A 592 -3.91 26.04 -40.30
CA ASN A 592 -4.30 25.48 -41.60
C ASN A 592 -4.23 23.94 -41.59
N SER A 593 -3.25 23.33 -40.92
CA SER A 593 -3.13 21.87 -40.88
C SER A 593 -4.20 21.17 -40.01
N GLN A 594 -4.68 21.82 -38.99
CA GLN A 594 -5.66 21.23 -38.03
C GLN A 594 -7.11 21.60 -38.33
N PHE A 595 -7.37 22.72 -38.99
CA PHE A 595 -8.70 23.30 -39.10
C PHE A 595 -9.18 23.58 -40.53
N ASP A 596 -8.27 23.68 -41.51
CA ASP A 596 -8.62 23.90 -42.94
C ASP A 596 -9.21 22.66 -43.66
N THR A 597 -9.17 21.49 -42.98
CA THR A 597 -9.75 20.25 -43.53
C THR A 597 -11.19 19.99 -43.07
N ALA A 598 -11.82 20.95 -42.35
CA ALA A 598 -13.14 20.80 -41.74
C ALA A 598 -14.25 21.68 -42.36
N GLU A 599 -14.04 22.30 -43.55
CA GLU A 599 -15.11 22.91 -44.34
C GLU A 599 -15.71 21.96 -45.37
#